data_b598a794d7d211451085c8c0492f00f1
#
_entry.id   b598a794d7d211451085c8c0492f00f1
#
_cell.length_a   1.000
_cell.length_b   1.000
_cell.length_c   1.000
_cell.angle_alpha   90.00
_cell.angle_beta   90.00
_cell.angle_gamma   90.00
#
_symmetry.space_group_name_H-M   'P 1'
#
loop_
_entity.id
_entity.type
_entity.pdbx_description
1 polymer ?
#
loop_
_entity_poly.entity_id
_entity_poly.type
_entity_poly.pdbx_seq_one_letter_code
_entity_poly.pdbx_strand_id
1 'polypeptide(L)'
;AGEGFQLVSESVLPRGNSWDVACSRLTERLLVPPIGAFSDLPPISLYFYDGAECLRPLDQNPKATKRPRGYSCEELGGLAWGWDDEFPKLSKISVDFPLFLSPHSTGCSRYASAMFLEDGSLLGAWQQAQEDGSQPLVFNHLGKSEVIRILGA
;
A
#
# COMPACT_ATOMS: atom_id res chain seq x y z
N ALA A 1 11.95 -20.22 -26.21
CA ALA A 1 10.56 -19.74 -26.11
C ALA A 1 10.23 -19.69 -24.65
N GLY A 2 10.01 -18.47 -24.11
CA GLY A 2 9.59 -18.32 -22.73
C GLY A 2 8.18 -18.91 -22.55
N GLU A 3 7.95 -19.53 -21.41
CA GLU A 3 6.60 -19.95 -21.04
C GLU A 3 5.73 -18.68 -20.96
N GLY A 4 4.53 -18.73 -21.51
CA GLY A 4 3.61 -17.60 -21.48
C GLY A 4 3.15 -17.29 -20.07
N PHE A 5 2.69 -16.07 -19.81
CA PHE A 5 2.06 -15.70 -18.54
C PHE A 5 0.81 -16.55 -18.32
N GLN A 6 0.66 -17.06 -17.11
CA GLN A 6 -0.53 -17.78 -16.67
C GLN A 6 -1.33 -16.92 -15.71
N LEU A 7 -2.63 -16.81 -15.94
CA LEU A 7 -3.54 -16.15 -15.01
C LEU A 7 -3.69 -17.01 -13.74
N VAL A 8 -3.28 -16.47 -12.60
CA VAL A 8 -3.36 -17.13 -11.30
C VAL A 8 -4.70 -16.84 -10.61
N SER A 9 -5.20 -15.62 -10.74
CA SER A 9 -6.47 -15.19 -10.15
C SER A 9 -7.01 -13.98 -10.91
N GLU A 10 -8.33 -13.92 -11.04
CA GLU A 10 -9.01 -12.74 -11.61
C GLU A 10 -9.17 -11.60 -10.61
N SER A 11 -9.10 -11.90 -9.30
CA SER A 11 -9.26 -10.90 -8.22
C SER A 11 -8.44 -11.32 -7.01
N VAL A 12 -7.19 -10.88 -6.98
CA VAL A 12 -6.26 -11.15 -5.86
C VAL A 12 -6.65 -10.33 -4.62
N LEU A 13 -7.04 -9.08 -4.81
CA LEU A 13 -7.46 -8.17 -3.74
C LEU A 13 -8.76 -7.48 -4.15
N PRO A 14 -9.93 -8.00 -3.76
CA PRO A 14 -11.22 -7.41 -4.13
C PRO A 14 -11.37 -6.00 -3.55
N ARG A 15 -12.14 -5.17 -4.25
CA ARG A 15 -12.52 -3.84 -3.74
C ARG A 15 -13.25 -3.96 -2.40
N GLY A 16 -13.06 -2.98 -1.55
CA GLY A 16 -13.72 -2.91 -0.25
C GLY A 16 -15.07 -2.21 -0.29
N ASN A 17 -15.58 -1.89 0.89
CA ASN A 17 -16.88 -1.24 1.09
C ASN A 17 -16.74 0.19 1.65
N SER A 18 -15.54 0.69 1.82
CA SER A 18 -15.25 1.98 2.43
C SER A 18 -14.47 2.88 1.48
N TRP A 19 -13.21 3.12 1.76
CA TRP A 19 -12.36 4.06 1.03
C TRP A 19 -11.82 3.52 -0.31
N ASP A 20 -11.88 2.23 -0.54
CA ASP A 20 -11.34 1.53 -1.71
C ASP A 20 -12.43 0.87 -2.58
N VAL A 21 -13.65 1.43 -2.56
CA VAL A 21 -14.80 0.88 -3.29
C VAL A 21 -14.67 1.03 -4.80
N ALA A 22 -13.95 2.03 -5.28
CA ALA A 22 -13.81 2.28 -6.72
C ALA A 22 -12.63 1.54 -7.34
N CYS A 23 -11.53 1.39 -6.61
CA CYS A 23 -10.39 0.60 -7.05
C CYS A 23 -9.67 -0.06 -5.89
N SER A 24 -8.95 -1.14 -6.22
CA SER A 24 -7.99 -1.81 -5.35
C SER A 24 -6.91 -2.38 -6.26
N ARG A 25 -5.68 -1.85 -6.18
CA ARG A 25 -4.58 -2.19 -7.07
C ARG A 25 -3.32 -2.49 -6.27
N LEU A 26 -2.84 -3.73 -6.33
CA LEU A 26 -1.54 -4.09 -5.74
C LEU A 26 -0.41 -3.30 -6.39
N THR A 27 0.47 -2.77 -5.56
CA THR A 27 1.63 -2.00 -6.00
C THR A 27 2.95 -2.69 -5.67
N GLU A 28 3.03 -3.39 -4.53
CA GLU A 28 4.26 -4.05 -4.12
C GLU A 28 3.96 -5.23 -3.18
N ARG A 29 4.85 -6.22 -3.21
CA ARG A 29 4.94 -7.31 -2.23
C ARG A 29 6.25 -7.19 -1.46
N LEU A 30 6.16 -7.13 -0.14
CA LEU A 30 7.31 -7.10 0.76
C LEU A 30 7.33 -8.38 1.62
N LEU A 31 8.30 -9.24 1.39
CA LEU A 31 8.52 -10.40 2.24
C LEU A 31 9.01 -9.94 3.63
N VAL A 32 8.31 -10.36 4.67
CA VAL A 32 8.69 -10.04 6.06
C VAL A 32 9.89 -10.89 6.46
N PRO A 33 10.98 -10.29 6.97
CA PRO A 33 12.12 -11.07 7.45
C PRO A 33 11.73 -11.98 8.62
N PRO A 34 12.25 -13.22 8.68
CA PRO A 34 11.96 -14.16 9.78
C PRO A 34 12.78 -13.83 11.02
N ILE A 35 12.55 -12.66 11.62
CA ILE A 35 13.19 -12.17 12.84
C ILE A 35 12.17 -11.74 13.88
N GLY A 36 12.54 -11.69 15.15
CA GLY A 36 11.68 -11.27 16.24
C GLY A 36 10.39 -12.07 16.32
N ALA A 37 9.25 -11.38 16.30
CA ALA A 37 7.93 -12.00 16.36
C ALA A 37 7.61 -12.90 15.15
N PHE A 38 8.39 -12.84 14.08
CA PHE A 38 8.20 -13.59 12.84
C PHE A 38 9.19 -14.75 12.66
N SER A 39 10.11 -14.99 13.62
CA SER A 39 11.20 -15.98 13.48
C SER A 39 10.70 -17.40 13.25
N ASP A 40 9.63 -17.78 13.92
CA ASP A 40 9.09 -19.14 13.93
C ASP A 40 7.81 -19.29 13.11
N LEU A 41 7.42 -18.24 12.37
CA LEU A 41 6.24 -18.25 11.51
C LEU A 41 6.58 -18.75 10.10
N PRO A 42 5.61 -19.36 9.38
CA PRO A 42 5.74 -19.57 7.95
C PRO A 42 6.03 -18.24 7.23
N PRO A 43 6.62 -18.27 6.02
CA PRO A 43 6.87 -17.07 5.25
C PRO A 43 5.58 -16.26 5.03
N ILE A 44 5.63 -14.97 5.39
CA ILE A 44 4.53 -14.03 5.31
C ILE A 44 4.95 -12.81 4.50
N SER A 45 4.07 -12.31 3.67
CA SER A 45 4.29 -11.08 2.91
C SER A 45 3.25 -10.02 3.22
N LEU A 46 3.69 -8.78 3.22
CA LEU A 46 2.86 -7.59 3.18
C LEU A 46 2.64 -7.19 1.72
N TYR A 47 1.45 -6.73 1.43
CA TYR A 47 1.07 -6.29 0.08
C TYR A 47 0.56 -4.86 0.17
N PHE A 48 1.33 -3.94 -0.39
CA PHE A 48 0.87 -2.56 -0.54
C PHE A 48 -0.12 -2.47 -1.69
N TYR A 49 -1.14 -1.66 -1.52
CA TYR A 49 -2.11 -1.43 -2.58
C TYR A 49 -2.63 0.01 -2.56
N ASP A 50 -3.04 0.46 -3.72
CA ASP A 50 -3.76 1.71 -3.88
C ASP A 50 -5.26 1.43 -3.90
N GLY A 51 -6.01 2.28 -3.21
CA GLY A 51 -7.45 2.27 -3.22
C GLY A 51 -8.01 3.68 -3.40
N ALA A 52 -9.23 3.78 -3.92
CA ALA A 52 -9.92 5.05 -4.05
C ALA A 52 -11.43 4.87 -3.82
N GLU A 53 -12.08 5.91 -3.31
CA GLU A 53 -13.52 5.96 -3.13
C GLU A 53 -14.24 6.25 -4.45
N CYS A 54 -13.59 6.99 -5.36
CA CYS A 54 -14.15 7.43 -6.62
C CYS A 54 -13.04 7.62 -7.66
N LEU A 55 -13.30 7.27 -8.91
CA LEU A 55 -12.37 7.48 -10.03
C LEU A 55 -12.80 8.63 -10.97
N ARG A 56 -13.73 9.46 -10.54
CA ARG A 56 -14.16 10.61 -11.35
C ARG A 56 -13.12 11.73 -11.30
N PRO A 57 -12.88 12.43 -12.40
CA PRO A 57 -12.08 13.64 -12.41
C PRO A 57 -12.55 14.66 -11.36
N LEU A 58 -11.62 15.35 -10.73
CA LEU A 58 -11.91 16.30 -9.63
C LEU A 58 -12.83 17.44 -10.07
N ASP A 59 -12.70 17.91 -11.29
CA ASP A 59 -13.55 18.95 -11.91
C ASP A 59 -15.01 18.52 -12.07
N GLN A 60 -15.24 17.21 -12.27
CA GLN A 60 -16.56 16.61 -12.36
C GLN A 60 -17.16 16.21 -11.01
N ASN A 61 -16.36 16.27 -9.94
CA ASN A 61 -16.82 15.94 -8.60
C ASN A 61 -16.30 16.97 -7.57
N PRO A 62 -16.74 18.23 -7.64
CA PRO A 62 -16.25 19.30 -6.77
C PRO A 62 -16.54 19.06 -5.28
N LYS A 63 -17.49 18.19 -4.94
CA LYS A 63 -17.75 17.79 -3.55
C LYS A 63 -16.69 16.86 -2.99
N ALA A 64 -16.02 16.09 -3.84
CA ALA A 64 -14.97 15.17 -3.43
C ALA A 64 -13.72 15.92 -2.90
N THR A 65 -13.36 17.02 -3.56
CA THR A 65 -12.22 17.87 -3.15
C THR A 65 -12.46 18.63 -1.85
N LYS A 66 -13.73 18.78 -1.45
CA LYS A 66 -14.13 19.51 -0.23
C LYS A 66 -14.22 18.62 1.01
N ARG A 67 -14.10 17.32 0.87
CA ARG A 67 -14.13 16.43 2.03
C ARG A 67 -12.91 16.68 2.92
N PRO A 68 -13.06 16.68 4.24
CA PRO A 68 -11.96 16.98 5.17
C PRO A 68 -10.73 16.09 5.02
N ARG A 69 -10.88 14.93 4.41
CA ARG A 69 -9.80 13.96 4.19
C ARG A 69 -9.34 13.89 2.74
N GLY A 70 -9.96 14.61 1.83
CA GLY A 70 -9.50 14.76 0.44
C GLY A 70 -9.42 13.51 -0.43
N TYR A 71 -9.94 12.36 0.01
CA TYR A 71 -9.65 11.09 -0.62
C TYR A 71 -10.72 10.55 -1.57
N SER A 72 -11.68 11.33 -1.98
CA SER A 72 -12.80 10.79 -2.78
C SER A 72 -12.44 10.40 -4.21
N CYS A 73 -11.44 11.04 -4.81
CA CYS A 73 -11.05 10.81 -6.20
C CYS A 73 -9.55 10.55 -6.37
N GLU A 74 -8.81 10.49 -5.28
CA GLU A 74 -7.38 10.22 -5.30
C GLU A 74 -7.08 8.85 -4.73
N GLU A 75 -6.00 8.26 -5.21
CA GLU A 75 -5.54 6.97 -4.71
C GLU A 75 -4.77 7.16 -3.40
N LEU A 76 -5.10 6.32 -2.44
CA LEU A 76 -4.53 6.30 -1.10
C LEU A 76 -3.90 4.94 -0.82
N GLY A 77 -2.92 4.92 0.08
CA GLY A 77 -2.18 3.71 0.40
C GLY A 77 -2.88 2.81 1.39
N GLY A 78 -3.02 1.54 1.04
CA GLY A 78 -3.51 0.48 1.88
C GLY A 78 -2.50 -0.64 2.06
N LEU A 79 -2.79 -1.52 3.01
CA LEU A 79 -1.99 -2.70 3.32
C LEU A 79 -2.87 -3.94 3.43
N ALA A 80 -2.38 -5.01 2.86
CA ALA A 80 -2.88 -6.37 3.03
C ALA A 80 -1.73 -7.31 3.41
N TRP A 81 -2.04 -8.52 3.81
CA TRP A 81 -1.06 -9.54 4.13
C TRP A 81 -1.53 -10.92 3.68
N GLY A 82 -0.62 -11.86 3.58
CA GLY A 82 -0.94 -13.25 3.31
C GLY A 82 0.25 -14.17 3.57
N TRP A 83 -0.04 -15.44 3.78
CA TRP A 83 0.98 -16.49 3.80
C TRP A 83 1.46 -16.74 2.38
N ASP A 84 2.77 -16.87 2.19
CA ASP A 84 3.35 -17.01 0.86
C ASP A 84 2.90 -18.27 0.12
N ASP A 85 2.70 -19.35 0.84
CA ASP A 85 2.23 -20.64 0.31
C ASP A 85 0.72 -20.66 0.01
N GLU A 86 -0.05 -19.70 0.54
CA GLU A 86 -1.49 -19.54 0.27
C GLU A 86 -1.80 -18.50 -0.82
N PHE A 87 -0.78 -17.86 -1.42
CA PHE A 87 -1.04 -16.89 -2.50
C PHE A 87 -1.86 -17.52 -3.64
N PRO A 88 -2.93 -16.88 -4.14
CA PRO A 88 -3.27 -15.45 -4.04
C PRO A 88 -4.28 -15.06 -2.93
N LYS A 89 -4.41 -15.83 -1.87
CA LYS A 89 -5.31 -15.52 -0.77
C LYS A 89 -4.72 -14.44 0.12
N LEU A 90 -5.31 -13.25 0.08
CA LEU A 90 -4.87 -12.08 0.84
C LEU A 90 -5.96 -11.58 1.79
N SER A 91 -5.53 -11.03 2.93
CA SER A 91 -6.38 -10.39 3.92
C SER A 91 -6.02 -8.91 4.04
N LYS A 92 -7.00 -8.02 3.90
CA LYS A 92 -6.79 -6.58 4.09
C LYS A 92 -6.57 -6.25 5.57
N ILE A 93 -5.56 -5.42 5.83
CA ILE A 93 -5.37 -4.73 7.11
C ILE A 93 -6.14 -3.40 7.08
N SER A 94 -6.08 -2.69 5.95
CA SER A 94 -6.74 -1.39 5.74
C SER A 94 -8.20 -1.59 5.28
N VAL A 95 -9.05 -2.13 6.14
CA VAL A 95 -10.46 -2.44 5.80
C VAL A 95 -11.31 -1.16 5.78
N ASP A 96 -11.34 -0.40 6.87
CA ASP A 96 -12.22 0.75 7.05
C ASP A 96 -11.54 2.08 6.69
N PHE A 97 -10.21 2.13 6.79
CA PHE A 97 -9.41 3.34 6.55
C PHE A 97 -8.15 3.00 5.78
N PRO A 98 -7.63 3.94 4.95
CA PRO A 98 -6.31 3.79 4.36
C PRO A 98 -5.23 3.72 5.46
N LEU A 99 -4.14 3.01 5.19
CA LEU A 99 -3.01 2.94 6.10
C LEU A 99 -2.27 4.27 6.17
N PHE A 100 -2.08 4.90 5.02
CA PHE A 100 -1.39 6.18 4.90
C PHE A 100 -2.02 7.06 3.83
N LEU A 101 -2.04 8.33 4.14
CA LEU A 101 -2.49 9.40 3.25
C LEU A 101 -1.65 10.64 3.52
N SER A 102 -1.49 11.50 2.52
CA SER A 102 -0.84 12.79 2.71
C SER A 102 -1.70 13.71 3.59
N PRO A 103 -1.11 14.48 4.51
CA PRO A 103 -1.81 15.54 5.22
C PRO A 103 -2.14 16.76 4.33
N HIS A 104 -1.64 16.79 3.09
CA HIS A 104 -1.73 17.93 2.18
C HIS A 104 -2.67 17.67 1.01
N SER A 105 -3.20 18.75 0.44
CA SER A 105 -4.03 18.75 -0.77
C SER A 105 -5.16 17.72 -0.70
N THR A 106 -5.27 16.84 -1.70
CA THR A 106 -6.30 15.79 -1.81
C THR A 106 -6.03 14.55 -0.96
N GLY A 107 -4.88 14.48 -0.29
CA GLY A 107 -4.48 13.32 0.51
C GLY A 107 -3.78 12.21 -0.28
N CYS A 108 -3.57 12.40 -1.59
CA CYS A 108 -2.96 11.39 -2.45
C CYS A 108 -1.67 10.80 -1.86
N SER A 109 -1.62 9.48 -1.75
CA SER A 109 -0.46 8.69 -1.33
C SER A 109 -0.53 7.34 -2.02
N ARG A 110 0.17 7.17 -3.13
CA ARG A 110 0.01 6.03 -4.03
C ARG A 110 1.32 5.47 -4.54
N TYR A 111 1.24 4.34 -5.22
CA TYR A 111 2.40 3.63 -5.78
C TYR A 111 3.45 3.29 -4.73
N ALA A 112 2.97 2.89 -3.54
CA ALA A 112 3.89 2.48 -2.49
C ALA A 112 4.69 1.26 -2.92
N SER A 113 6.00 1.35 -2.71
CA SER A 113 6.96 0.28 -2.89
C SER A 113 7.93 0.28 -1.70
N ALA A 114 8.34 -0.88 -1.23
CA ALA A 114 9.27 -1.01 -0.13
C ALA A 114 10.18 -2.22 -0.32
N MET A 115 11.42 -2.10 0.15
CA MET A 115 12.39 -3.18 0.09
C MET A 115 13.32 -3.17 1.30
N PHE A 116 13.66 -4.35 1.79
CA PHE A 116 14.77 -4.49 2.73
C PHE A 116 16.10 -4.41 1.97
N LEU A 117 17.03 -3.64 2.52
CA LEU A 117 18.39 -3.52 2.01
C LEU A 117 19.28 -4.61 2.62
N GLU A 118 20.45 -4.82 2.04
CA GLU A 118 21.40 -5.85 2.49
C GLU A 118 21.87 -5.68 3.93
N ASP A 119 21.90 -4.43 4.43
CA ASP A 119 22.24 -4.13 5.81
C ASP A 119 21.11 -4.38 6.80
N GLY A 120 19.92 -4.76 6.32
CA GLY A 120 18.72 -5.00 7.13
C GLY A 120 17.91 -3.74 7.42
N SER A 121 18.24 -2.61 6.81
CA SER A 121 17.38 -1.41 6.80
C SER A 121 16.23 -1.55 5.80
N LEU A 122 15.21 -0.71 5.90
CA LEU A 122 14.05 -0.68 5.00
C LEU A 122 14.00 0.65 4.28
N LEU A 123 13.89 0.59 2.95
CA LEU A 123 13.63 1.74 2.10
C LEU A 123 12.20 1.66 1.57
N GLY A 124 11.44 2.73 1.74
CA GLY A 124 10.11 2.90 1.16
C GLY A 124 10.06 4.09 0.21
N ALA A 125 9.25 3.99 -0.84
CA ALA A 125 9.01 5.04 -1.81
C ALA A 125 7.52 5.09 -2.17
N TRP A 126 6.96 6.29 -2.30
CA TRP A 126 5.60 6.49 -2.79
C TRP A 126 5.40 7.89 -3.35
N GLN A 127 4.39 8.07 -4.18
CA GLN A 127 3.97 9.38 -4.62
C GLN A 127 3.09 10.03 -3.56
N GLN A 128 3.37 11.28 -3.19
CA GLN A 128 2.66 11.96 -2.11
C GLN A 128 2.28 13.39 -2.47
N ALA A 129 1.00 13.75 -2.26
CA ALA A 129 0.53 15.11 -2.42
C ALA A 129 1.23 16.08 -1.46
N GLN A 130 1.60 17.25 -1.97
CA GLN A 130 2.20 18.34 -1.21
C GLN A 130 1.23 19.50 -1.06
N GLU A 131 1.58 20.48 -0.21
CA GLU A 131 0.76 21.66 0.06
C GLU A 131 0.51 22.51 -1.19
N ASP A 132 1.49 22.57 -2.09
CA ASP A 132 1.40 23.29 -3.37
C ASP A 132 0.60 22.52 -4.46
N GLY A 133 0.05 21.35 -4.13
CA GLY A 133 -0.69 20.48 -5.05
C GLY A 133 0.21 19.58 -5.92
N SER A 134 1.53 19.68 -5.82
CA SER A 134 2.44 18.75 -6.49
C SER A 134 2.35 17.35 -5.88
N GLN A 135 2.79 16.34 -6.62
CA GLN A 135 2.78 14.93 -6.18
C GLN A 135 4.12 14.26 -6.51
N PRO A 136 5.21 14.70 -5.86
CA PRO A 136 6.52 14.10 -6.08
C PRO A 136 6.58 12.66 -5.56
N LEU A 137 7.56 11.91 -6.07
CA LEU A 137 8.01 10.69 -5.45
C LEU A 137 8.82 11.05 -4.20
N VAL A 138 8.42 10.51 -3.06
CA VAL A 138 9.11 10.67 -1.79
C VAL A 138 9.72 9.35 -1.33
N PHE A 139 10.78 9.44 -0.56
CA PHE A 139 11.49 8.29 -0.02
C PHE A 139 11.57 8.38 1.49
N ASN A 140 11.47 7.23 2.15
CA ASN A 140 11.70 7.10 3.58
C ASN A 140 12.64 5.93 3.85
N HIS A 141 13.54 6.11 4.81
CA HIS A 141 14.50 5.11 5.20
C HIS A 141 14.37 4.83 6.70
N LEU A 142 14.16 3.56 7.04
CA LEU A 142 14.19 3.05 8.40
C LEU A 142 15.50 2.31 8.61
N GLY A 143 16.32 2.79 9.54
CA GLY A 143 17.56 2.09 9.89
C GLY A 143 17.30 0.72 10.49
N LYS A 144 18.27 -0.18 10.40
CA LYS A 144 18.19 -1.56 10.88
C LYS A 144 17.68 -1.68 12.33
N SER A 145 18.16 -0.85 13.22
CA SER A 145 17.74 -0.89 14.64
C SER A 145 16.25 -0.62 14.81
N GLU A 146 15.69 0.28 14.01
CA GLU A 146 14.27 0.58 14.02
C GLU A 146 13.44 -0.55 13.40
N VAL A 147 13.92 -1.15 12.33
CA VAL A 147 13.31 -2.35 11.73
C VAL A 147 13.24 -3.48 12.75
N ILE A 148 14.34 -3.78 13.43
CA ILE A 148 14.42 -4.79 14.48
C ILE A 148 13.41 -4.48 15.60
N ARG A 149 13.36 -3.25 16.08
CA ARG A 149 12.41 -2.82 17.11
C ARG A 149 10.95 -3.02 16.67
N ILE A 150 10.61 -2.69 15.43
CA ILE A 150 9.24 -2.84 14.89
C ILE A 150 8.86 -4.32 14.75
N LEU A 151 9.79 -5.17 14.35
CA LEU A 151 9.55 -6.60 14.18
C LEU A 151 9.62 -7.39 15.51
N GLY A 152 9.87 -6.70 16.62
CA GLY A 152 9.87 -7.31 17.95
C GLY A 152 11.09 -8.18 18.22
N ALA A 153 12.24 -7.85 17.65
CA ALA A 153 13.50 -8.57 17.84
C ALA A 153 14.44 -7.86 18.84
#